data_230eb5217a4d9842626a680e305685ef
#
_entry.id   230eb5217a4d9842626a680e305685ef
#
_cell.length_a   1.000
_cell.length_b   1.000
_cell.length_c   1.000
_cell.angle_alpha   90.00
_cell.angle_beta   90.00
_cell.angle_gamma   90.00
#
_symmetry.space_group_name_H-M   'P 1'
#
loop_
_entity.id
_entity.type
_entity.pdbx_description
1 polymer ?
#
loop_
_entity_poly.entity_id
_entity_poly.type
_entity_poly.pdbx_seq_one_letter_code
_entity_poly.pdbx_strand_id
1 'polypeptide(L)'
;RMIYLPTNSFYQVLSAEAYSKHGFNIHGVVFDELHTQPNRKLFDVMTKGSGDARMQPLYFLITTAGTDTKSICYETHQKAKDILEGRKIDPTFYPVIYGADESDDWTDPKVWKKANPSLGITVGIDKVKDACESAKQNPGEENSFRQLRLNQWVKQAVRWMPMDKWDKCEFAVSEDDLEGRVCYGGLDLSSTTDITAFVLVF
;
A
#
# COMPACT_ATOMS: atom_id res chain seq x y z
N ARG A 1 -23.35 16.76 -8.60
CA ARG A 1 -23.18 16.91 -10.05
C ARG A 1 -23.03 18.38 -10.42
N MET A 2 -21.98 18.73 -11.18
CA MET A 2 -21.75 20.05 -11.78
C MET A 2 -21.95 19.92 -13.29
N ILE A 3 -22.63 20.88 -13.90
CA ILE A 3 -22.97 20.83 -15.34
C ILE A 3 -22.38 22.06 -16.02
N TYR A 4 -21.73 21.87 -17.16
CA TYR A 4 -21.24 22.92 -18.04
C TYR A 4 -22.16 22.97 -19.27
N LEU A 5 -23.07 23.91 -19.26
CA LEU A 5 -24.15 24.04 -20.25
C LEU A 5 -23.68 24.17 -21.70
N PRO A 6 -22.62 24.94 -22.03
CA PRO A 6 -22.21 25.15 -23.42
C PRO A 6 -21.90 23.87 -24.19
N THR A 7 -21.40 22.84 -23.51
CA THR A 7 -21.07 21.54 -24.13
C THR A 7 -21.91 20.39 -23.60
N ASN A 8 -22.86 20.69 -22.72
CA ASN A 8 -23.67 19.70 -22.02
C ASN A 8 -22.84 18.64 -21.25
N SER A 9 -21.63 19.03 -20.87
CA SER A 9 -20.72 18.19 -20.10
C SER A 9 -21.05 18.24 -18.61
N PHE A 10 -20.71 17.19 -17.89
CA PHE A 10 -20.88 17.20 -16.45
C PHE A 10 -19.74 16.49 -15.71
N TYR A 11 -19.47 16.96 -14.50
CA TYR A 11 -18.64 16.27 -13.52
C TYR A 11 -19.52 15.72 -12.40
N GLN A 12 -19.24 14.50 -11.97
CA GLN A 12 -20.03 13.83 -10.96
C GLN A 12 -19.13 12.96 -10.08
N VAL A 13 -19.26 13.07 -8.76
CA VAL A 13 -18.69 12.12 -7.80
C VAL A 13 -19.53 10.84 -7.84
N LEU A 14 -18.86 9.69 -7.84
CA LEU A 14 -19.48 8.38 -7.89
C LEU A 14 -19.22 7.63 -6.57
N SER A 15 -20.16 6.80 -6.16
CA SER A 15 -19.94 5.80 -5.11
C SER A 15 -19.09 4.65 -5.63
N ALA A 16 -18.45 3.89 -4.72
CA ALA A 16 -17.59 2.75 -5.05
C ALA A 16 -18.32 1.53 -5.67
N GLU A 17 -19.65 1.59 -5.85
CA GLU A 17 -20.45 0.49 -6.40
C GLU A 17 -20.27 0.35 -7.91
N ALA A 18 -19.59 -0.71 -8.34
CA ALA A 18 -19.28 -0.96 -9.75
C ALA A 18 -20.52 -1.27 -10.61
N TYR A 19 -21.50 -1.97 -10.08
CA TYR A 19 -22.62 -2.50 -10.85
C TYR A 19 -23.52 -1.43 -11.48
N SER A 20 -23.61 -0.26 -10.88
CA SER A 20 -24.43 0.86 -11.39
C SER A 20 -23.67 1.79 -12.34
N LYS A 21 -22.42 1.49 -12.70
CA LYS A 21 -21.53 2.40 -13.44
C LYS A 21 -21.25 1.97 -14.87
N HIS A 22 -21.84 0.86 -15.32
CA HIS A 22 -21.75 0.46 -16.72
C HIS A 22 -22.48 1.45 -17.64
N GLY A 23 -21.93 1.67 -18.84
CA GLY A 23 -22.56 2.49 -19.88
C GLY A 23 -22.26 4.00 -19.81
N PHE A 24 -21.36 4.45 -18.94
CA PHE A 24 -20.87 5.82 -18.99
C PHE A 24 -19.97 6.05 -20.22
N ASN A 25 -20.19 7.17 -20.91
CA ASN A 25 -19.26 7.67 -21.94
C ASN A 25 -18.27 8.65 -21.29
N ILE A 26 -17.17 8.10 -20.77
CA ILE A 26 -16.23 8.79 -19.92
C ILE A 26 -15.22 9.55 -20.77
N HIS A 27 -14.99 10.84 -20.47
CA HIS A 27 -13.88 11.62 -20.99
C HIS A 27 -12.72 11.72 -19.99
N GLY A 28 -13.02 11.77 -18.70
CA GLY A 28 -12.02 11.77 -17.63
C GLY A 28 -12.52 11.09 -16.37
N VAL A 29 -11.64 10.37 -15.69
CA VAL A 29 -11.86 9.77 -14.36
C VAL A 29 -10.73 10.18 -13.45
N VAL A 30 -11.08 10.59 -12.23
CA VAL A 30 -10.14 10.72 -11.12
C VAL A 30 -10.44 9.62 -10.11
N PHE A 31 -9.51 8.72 -9.91
CA PHE A 31 -9.51 7.79 -8.79
C PHE A 31 -8.69 8.40 -7.68
N ASP A 32 -9.37 8.82 -6.62
CA ASP A 32 -8.74 9.27 -5.40
C ASP A 32 -8.66 8.12 -4.41
N GLU A 33 -7.53 8.02 -3.70
CA GLU A 33 -7.25 6.96 -2.74
C GLU A 33 -7.45 5.54 -3.33
N LEU A 34 -6.82 5.26 -4.49
CA LEU A 34 -6.97 3.97 -5.19
C LEU A 34 -6.69 2.75 -4.29
N HIS A 35 -5.83 2.89 -3.27
CA HIS A 35 -5.52 1.82 -2.31
C HIS A 35 -6.70 1.38 -1.46
N THR A 36 -7.75 2.22 -1.33
CA THR A 36 -8.95 1.90 -0.56
C THR A 36 -10.00 1.11 -1.34
N GLN A 37 -9.79 0.89 -2.64
CA GLN A 37 -10.74 0.14 -3.45
C GLN A 37 -10.80 -1.33 -2.99
N PRO A 38 -12.00 -1.84 -2.67
CA PRO A 38 -12.16 -3.20 -2.13
C PRO A 38 -11.81 -4.29 -3.14
N ASN A 39 -11.87 -3.96 -4.43
CA ASN A 39 -11.52 -4.85 -5.54
C ASN A 39 -11.36 -4.04 -6.84
N ARG A 40 -10.90 -4.72 -7.90
CA ARG A 40 -10.66 -4.09 -9.20
C ARG A 40 -11.90 -3.77 -10.04
N LYS A 41 -13.11 -4.19 -9.62
CA LYS A 41 -14.31 -4.13 -10.46
C LYS A 41 -14.65 -2.71 -10.91
N LEU A 42 -14.66 -1.73 -10.00
CA LEU A 42 -14.94 -0.35 -10.38
C LEU A 42 -13.86 0.21 -11.30
N PHE A 43 -12.59 -0.06 -10.99
CA PHE A 43 -11.48 0.35 -11.83
C PHE A 43 -11.62 -0.18 -13.26
N ASP A 44 -11.89 -1.48 -13.41
CA ASP A 44 -12.05 -2.11 -14.73
C ASP A 44 -13.25 -1.54 -15.49
N VAL A 45 -14.39 -1.34 -14.85
CA VAL A 45 -15.58 -0.75 -15.47
C VAL A 45 -15.31 0.67 -15.99
N MET A 46 -14.56 1.47 -15.22
CA MET A 46 -14.31 2.87 -15.54
C MET A 46 -13.16 3.07 -16.54
N THR A 47 -12.23 2.13 -16.64
CA THR A 47 -11.05 2.23 -17.50
C THR A 47 -11.09 1.35 -18.75
N LYS A 48 -11.93 0.29 -18.74
CA LYS A 48 -12.04 -0.65 -19.84
C LYS A 48 -13.42 -0.53 -20.49
N GLY A 49 -13.50 -0.03 -21.70
CA GLY A 49 -14.74 0.08 -22.47
C GLY A 49 -15.62 1.29 -22.17
N SER A 50 -15.24 2.14 -21.20
CA SER A 50 -16.05 3.34 -20.87
C SER A 50 -15.63 4.60 -21.61
N GLY A 51 -14.45 4.61 -22.23
CA GLY A 51 -13.88 5.75 -22.95
C GLY A 51 -13.75 5.55 -24.46
N ASP A 52 -14.21 4.43 -25.01
CA ASP A 52 -13.96 4.04 -26.41
C ASP A 52 -14.53 5.02 -27.44
N ALA A 53 -15.62 5.74 -27.10
CA ALA A 53 -16.19 6.80 -27.93
C ALA A 53 -15.44 8.15 -27.82
N ARG A 54 -14.38 8.24 -27.03
CA ARG A 54 -13.58 9.44 -26.84
C ARG A 54 -12.24 9.29 -27.53
N MET A 55 -11.79 10.32 -28.21
CA MET A 55 -10.49 10.32 -28.89
C MET A 55 -9.32 10.35 -27.89
N GLN A 56 -9.51 10.94 -26.71
CA GLN A 56 -8.45 11.16 -25.74
C GLN A 56 -9.00 11.12 -24.30
N PRO A 57 -9.43 9.94 -23.81
CA PRO A 57 -9.86 9.82 -22.42
C PRO A 57 -8.67 9.95 -21.48
N LEU A 58 -8.89 10.58 -20.31
CA LEU A 58 -7.89 10.74 -19.26
C LEU A 58 -8.28 9.96 -18.00
N TYR A 59 -7.38 9.13 -17.53
CA TYR A 59 -7.51 8.43 -16.25
C TYR A 59 -6.44 8.94 -15.31
N PHE A 60 -6.85 9.63 -14.24
CA PHE A 60 -5.96 10.22 -13.26
C PHE A 60 -6.07 9.47 -11.93
N LEU A 61 -4.99 8.83 -11.51
CA LEU A 61 -4.93 7.98 -10.32
C LEU A 61 -4.11 8.67 -9.25
N ILE A 62 -4.70 8.91 -8.10
CA ILE A 62 -4.03 9.51 -6.94
C ILE A 62 -4.16 8.53 -5.78
N THR A 63 -3.06 8.25 -5.10
CA THR A 63 -3.10 7.31 -3.99
C THR A 63 -1.85 7.41 -3.13
N THR A 64 -1.96 6.97 -1.90
CA THR A 64 -0.84 6.58 -1.06
C THR A 64 -0.59 5.07 -1.17
N ALA A 65 0.50 4.61 -0.59
CA ALA A 65 0.77 3.17 -0.46
C ALA A 65 -0.28 2.51 0.44
N GLY A 66 -0.55 1.24 0.17
CA GLY A 66 -1.45 0.40 0.95
C GLY A 66 -0.75 -0.74 1.66
N THR A 67 -1.55 -1.68 2.14
CA THR A 67 -1.10 -2.92 2.80
C THR A 67 -1.39 -4.17 1.98
N ASP A 68 -2.35 -4.10 1.06
CA ASP A 68 -2.75 -5.23 0.22
C ASP A 68 -1.96 -5.27 -1.09
N THR A 69 -0.99 -6.18 -1.15
CA THR A 69 -0.15 -6.43 -2.34
C THR A 69 -0.88 -7.20 -3.46
N LYS A 70 -2.14 -7.59 -3.28
CA LYS A 70 -2.99 -8.18 -4.32
C LYS A 70 -3.99 -7.19 -4.90
N SER A 71 -3.99 -5.95 -4.42
CA SER A 71 -4.91 -4.89 -4.87
C SER A 71 -4.55 -4.35 -6.26
N ILE A 72 -5.54 -3.79 -6.94
CA ILE A 72 -5.33 -3.07 -8.21
C ILE A 72 -4.39 -1.87 -8.04
N CYS A 73 -4.36 -1.27 -6.86
CA CYS A 73 -3.44 -0.19 -6.54
C CYS A 73 -1.98 -0.68 -6.56
N TYR A 74 -1.70 -1.82 -5.94
CA TYR A 74 -0.35 -2.41 -5.97
C TYR A 74 0.07 -2.85 -7.36
N GLU A 75 -0.83 -3.48 -8.14
CA GLU A 75 -0.58 -3.83 -9.53
C GLU A 75 -0.20 -2.60 -10.37
N THR A 76 -0.94 -1.49 -10.19
CA THR A 76 -0.67 -0.22 -10.86
C THR A 76 0.66 0.40 -10.40
N HIS A 77 0.97 0.31 -9.11
CA HIS A 77 2.24 0.76 -8.55
C HIS A 77 3.43 -0.03 -9.12
N GLN A 78 3.33 -1.36 -9.25
CA GLN A 78 4.38 -2.17 -9.88
C GLN A 78 4.58 -1.80 -11.35
N LYS A 79 3.48 -1.59 -12.10
CA LYS A 79 3.56 -1.08 -13.48
C LYS A 79 4.30 0.26 -13.53
N ALA A 80 3.98 1.18 -12.60
CA ALA A 80 4.63 2.48 -12.51
C ALA A 80 6.14 2.35 -12.24
N LYS A 81 6.55 1.49 -11.31
CA LYS A 81 7.96 1.20 -11.04
C LYS A 81 8.67 0.61 -12.24
N ASP A 82 8.06 -0.38 -12.91
CA ASP A 82 8.64 -1.01 -14.10
C ASP A 82 8.92 0.00 -15.21
N ILE A 83 8.04 1.00 -15.39
CA ILE A 83 8.23 2.05 -16.39
C ILE A 83 9.33 3.02 -15.97
N LEU A 84 9.31 3.49 -14.70
CA LEU A 84 10.33 4.41 -14.18
C LEU A 84 11.75 3.80 -14.20
N GLU A 85 11.86 2.49 -14.00
CA GLU A 85 13.11 1.75 -14.03
C GLU A 85 13.48 1.24 -15.45
N GLY A 86 12.69 1.56 -16.47
CA GLY A 86 12.94 1.20 -17.86
C GLY A 86 12.70 -0.27 -18.19
N ARG A 87 12.06 -1.06 -17.30
CA ARG A 87 11.71 -2.46 -17.58
C ARG A 87 10.50 -2.61 -18.49
N LYS A 88 9.64 -1.58 -18.55
CA LYS A 88 8.47 -1.51 -19.43
C LYS A 88 8.40 -0.16 -20.14
N ILE A 89 7.85 -0.17 -21.35
CA ILE A 89 7.57 1.04 -22.12
C ILE A 89 6.07 1.12 -22.35
N ASP A 90 5.46 2.19 -21.87
CA ASP A 90 4.05 2.53 -22.14
C ASP A 90 3.92 4.04 -22.29
N PRO A 91 3.89 4.57 -23.54
CA PRO A 91 3.83 6.01 -23.79
C PRO A 91 2.48 6.64 -23.38
N THR A 92 1.48 5.80 -23.06
CA THR A 92 0.16 6.27 -22.62
C THR A 92 0.04 6.33 -21.08
N PHE A 93 1.05 5.87 -20.35
CA PHE A 93 1.06 5.85 -18.90
C PHE A 93 2.21 6.72 -18.35
N TYR A 94 1.87 7.79 -17.66
CA TYR A 94 2.83 8.72 -17.05
C TYR A 94 2.88 8.53 -15.53
N PRO A 95 3.85 7.78 -15.00
CA PRO A 95 3.99 7.52 -13.57
C PRO A 95 4.80 8.59 -12.86
N VAL A 96 4.34 8.96 -11.66
CA VAL A 96 5.10 9.76 -10.69
C VAL A 96 4.97 9.09 -9.33
N ILE A 97 6.11 8.79 -8.69
CA ILE A 97 6.14 8.17 -7.36
C ILE A 97 7.03 9.02 -6.44
N TYR A 98 6.46 9.47 -5.34
CA TYR A 98 7.18 10.05 -4.22
C TYR A 98 7.07 9.10 -3.03
N GLY A 99 8.17 8.51 -2.62
CA GLY A 99 8.19 7.52 -1.55
C GLY A 99 9.61 7.14 -1.15
N ALA A 100 9.75 6.50 -0.01
CA ALA A 100 10.99 5.89 0.43
C ALA A 100 11.07 4.45 -0.08
N ASP A 101 12.28 3.99 -0.39
CA ASP A 101 12.55 2.60 -0.70
C ASP A 101 12.60 1.74 0.57
N GLU A 102 12.46 0.42 0.44
CA GLU A 102 12.49 -0.50 1.59
C GLU A 102 13.83 -0.45 2.36
N SER A 103 14.91 -0.18 1.64
CA SER A 103 16.28 -0.06 2.20
C SER A 103 16.59 1.30 2.81
N ASP A 104 15.74 2.30 2.60
CA ASP A 104 15.98 3.64 3.14
C ASP A 104 15.80 3.66 4.67
N ASP A 105 16.67 4.42 5.34
CA ASP A 105 16.50 4.68 6.78
C ASP A 105 15.30 5.61 7.00
N TRP A 106 14.22 5.05 7.50
CA TRP A 106 12.97 5.75 7.75
C TRP A 106 13.08 6.88 8.78
N THR A 107 14.17 6.94 9.53
CA THR A 107 14.42 7.98 10.53
C THR A 107 15.22 9.17 9.99
N ASP A 108 15.77 9.06 8.76
CA ASP A 108 16.55 10.12 8.12
C ASP A 108 15.64 11.23 7.55
N PRO A 109 15.79 12.50 7.95
CA PRO A 109 15.09 13.63 7.36
C PRO A 109 15.23 13.77 5.83
N LYS A 110 16.33 13.28 5.25
CA LYS A 110 16.50 13.28 3.78
C LYS A 110 15.51 12.34 3.10
N VAL A 111 15.24 11.19 3.73
CA VAL A 111 14.23 10.23 3.26
C VAL A 111 12.83 10.83 3.40
N TRP A 112 12.55 11.56 4.47
CA TRP A 112 11.28 12.27 4.62
C TRP A 112 11.06 13.27 3.48
N LYS A 113 12.11 14.02 3.09
CA LYS A 113 12.05 14.98 1.98
C LYS A 113 11.88 14.28 0.63
N LYS A 114 12.50 13.11 0.42
CA LYS A 114 12.33 12.27 -0.78
C LYS A 114 10.87 11.86 -0.94
N ALA A 115 10.24 11.42 0.15
CA ALA A 115 8.84 10.99 0.14
C ALA A 115 7.84 12.17 0.11
N ASN A 116 8.23 13.33 0.63
CA ASN A 116 7.37 14.51 0.74
C ASN A 116 8.06 15.73 0.11
N PRO A 117 7.92 15.97 -1.19
CA PRO A 117 8.55 17.12 -1.86
C PRO A 117 8.17 18.48 -1.26
N SER A 118 6.96 18.59 -0.67
CA SER A 118 6.47 19.80 0.00
C SER A 118 6.84 19.90 1.49
N LEU A 119 7.70 19.00 2.00
CA LEU A 119 8.17 19.04 3.39
C LEU A 119 8.89 20.37 3.68
N GLY A 120 8.47 21.02 4.75
CA GLY A 120 8.93 22.37 5.14
C GLY A 120 8.15 23.52 4.48
N ILE A 121 7.20 23.22 3.58
CA ILE A 121 6.30 24.21 2.93
C ILE A 121 4.87 23.99 3.40
N THR A 122 4.24 22.88 2.98
CA THR A 122 2.86 22.53 3.35
C THR A 122 2.80 21.54 4.50
N VAL A 123 3.82 20.69 4.62
CA VAL A 123 3.96 19.71 5.71
C VAL A 123 5.09 20.19 6.64
N GLY A 124 4.77 20.49 7.90
CA GLY A 124 5.76 20.92 8.89
C GLY A 124 6.76 19.79 9.22
N ILE A 125 8.04 20.12 9.20
CA ILE A 125 9.13 19.17 9.52
C ILE A 125 8.97 18.63 10.94
N ASP A 126 8.62 19.51 11.89
CA ASP A 126 8.46 19.12 13.31
C ASP A 126 7.37 18.07 13.49
N LYS A 127 6.26 18.16 12.74
CA LYS A 127 5.19 17.16 12.80
C LYS A 127 5.64 15.77 12.32
N VAL A 128 6.49 15.73 11.30
CA VAL A 128 7.04 14.45 10.80
C VAL A 128 8.07 13.90 11.80
N LYS A 129 8.88 14.78 12.39
CA LYS A 129 9.83 14.42 13.44
C LYS A 129 9.13 13.85 14.67
N ASP A 130 8.10 14.52 15.17
CA ASP A 130 7.34 14.05 16.34
C ASP A 130 6.69 12.68 16.07
N ALA A 131 6.11 12.50 14.88
CA ALA A 131 5.55 11.22 14.48
C ALA A 131 6.62 10.11 14.36
N CYS A 132 7.83 10.45 13.91
CA CYS A 132 8.95 9.51 13.85
C CYS A 132 9.42 9.11 15.26
N GLU A 133 9.55 10.08 16.18
CA GLU A 133 9.93 9.78 17.57
C GLU A 133 8.88 8.93 18.28
N SER A 134 7.58 9.17 18.05
CA SER A 134 6.51 8.31 18.54
C SER A 134 6.63 6.89 17.99
N ALA A 135 6.87 6.74 16.69
CA ALA A 135 7.01 5.44 16.04
C ALA A 135 8.24 4.65 16.51
N LYS A 136 9.36 5.34 16.87
CA LYS A 136 10.53 4.70 17.50
C LYS A 136 10.23 4.09 18.87
N GLN A 137 9.36 4.76 19.64
CA GLN A 137 8.97 4.30 20.97
C GLN A 137 7.88 3.21 20.90
N ASN A 138 7.07 3.23 19.84
CA ASN A 138 5.90 2.39 19.65
C ASN A 138 6.02 1.56 18.35
N PRO A 139 6.56 0.33 18.41
CA PRO A 139 6.76 -0.49 17.20
C PRO A 139 5.48 -0.70 16.36
N GLY A 140 4.31 -0.65 17.00
CA GLY A 140 3.02 -0.72 16.30
C GLY A 140 2.73 0.47 15.38
N GLU A 141 3.34 1.62 15.65
CA GLU A 141 3.19 2.85 14.86
C GLU A 141 4.19 2.97 13.72
N GLU A 142 5.28 2.20 13.72
CA GLU A 142 6.31 2.25 12.68
C GLU A 142 5.71 2.00 11.27
N ASN A 143 4.90 0.96 11.13
CA ASN A 143 4.27 0.65 9.85
C ASN A 143 3.33 1.77 9.38
N SER A 144 2.58 2.36 10.30
CA SER A 144 1.71 3.51 10.00
C SER A 144 2.53 4.72 9.57
N PHE A 145 3.66 5.01 10.25
CA PHE A 145 4.57 6.07 9.86
C PHE A 145 5.16 5.83 8.46
N ARG A 146 5.67 4.62 8.20
CA ARG A 146 6.21 4.24 6.89
C ARG A 146 5.18 4.37 5.77
N GLN A 147 3.96 3.90 6.01
CA GLN A 147 2.88 4.00 5.02
C GLN A 147 2.45 5.45 4.78
N LEU A 148 2.08 6.18 5.84
CA LEU A 148 1.41 7.47 5.73
C LEU A 148 2.36 8.66 5.56
N ARG A 149 3.62 8.55 6.02
CA ARG A 149 4.61 9.63 5.93
C ARG A 149 5.67 9.38 4.87
N LEU A 150 5.98 8.10 4.60
CA LEU A 150 7.03 7.74 3.64
C LEU A 150 6.50 7.08 2.38
N ASN A 151 5.18 6.88 2.28
CA ASN A 151 4.53 6.25 1.14
C ASN A 151 5.15 4.87 0.80
N GLN A 152 5.53 4.12 1.83
CA GLN A 152 6.04 2.75 1.70
C GLN A 152 4.91 1.74 1.79
N TRP A 153 4.97 0.73 0.93
CA TRP A 153 4.10 -0.44 1.06
C TRP A 153 4.50 -1.27 2.27
N VAL A 154 3.55 -1.57 3.13
CA VAL A 154 3.76 -2.37 4.33
C VAL A 154 2.90 -3.62 4.29
N LYS A 155 3.47 -4.76 4.66
CA LYS A 155 2.75 -6.06 4.60
C LYS A 155 1.67 -6.22 5.67
N GLN A 156 1.74 -5.41 6.72
CA GLN A 156 0.80 -5.44 7.85
C GLN A 156 0.54 -4.02 8.34
N ALA A 157 -0.70 -3.70 8.65
CA ALA A 157 -1.06 -2.41 9.21
C ALA A 157 -0.46 -2.22 10.63
N VAL A 158 -0.39 -3.31 11.41
CA VAL A 158 0.18 -3.31 12.76
C VAL A 158 1.25 -4.40 12.83
N ARG A 159 2.47 -4.02 13.24
CA ARG A 159 3.55 -4.98 13.48
C ARG A 159 3.35 -5.63 14.84
N TRP A 160 3.08 -6.94 14.84
CA TRP A 160 2.90 -7.70 16.08
C TRP A 160 4.23 -7.89 16.84
N MET A 161 5.34 -8.14 16.10
CA MET A 161 6.65 -8.39 16.69
C MET A 161 7.74 -7.63 15.93
N PRO A 162 8.64 -6.90 16.62
CA PRO A 162 9.82 -6.30 16.00
C PRO A 162 10.79 -7.41 15.56
N MET A 163 11.08 -7.50 14.25
CA MET A 163 11.93 -8.56 13.69
C MET A 163 13.36 -8.49 14.20
N ASP A 164 13.89 -7.29 14.49
CA ASP A 164 15.21 -7.11 15.09
C ASP A 164 15.35 -7.76 16.48
N LYS A 165 14.25 -7.91 17.22
CA LYS A 165 14.21 -8.63 18.49
C LYS A 165 14.02 -10.13 18.27
N TRP A 166 13.20 -10.49 17.28
CA TRP A 166 13.02 -11.90 16.91
C TRP A 166 14.31 -12.52 16.41
N ASP A 167 15.01 -11.82 15.51
CA ASP A 167 16.26 -12.29 14.91
C ASP A 167 17.38 -12.44 15.95
N LYS A 168 17.36 -11.65 17.05
CA LYS A 168 18.28 -11.83 18.18
C LYS A 168 18.06 -13.12 18.99
N CYS A 169 16.92 -13.77 18.79
CA CYS A 169 16.62 -15.08 19.40
C CYS A 169 17.08 -16.23 18.52
N GLU A 170 17.73 -15.96 17.37
CA GLU A 170 18.29 -16.96 16.47
C GLU A 170 19.54 -17.59 17.09
N PHE A 171 19.38 -18.78 17.65
CA PHE A 171 20.48 -19.62 18.07
C PHE A 171 20.15 -21.07 17.73
N ALA A 172 21.16 -21.83 17.36
CA ALA A 172 21.01 -23.25 17.09
C ALA A 172 20.67 -24.00 18.38
N VAL A 173 19.51 -24.63 18.37
CA VAL A 173 19.13 -25.56 19.47
C VAL A 173 19.55 -26.96 19.06
N SER A 174 20.39 -27.63 19.87
CA SER A 174 20.72 -29.01 19.67
C SER A 174 19.64 -29.91 20.30
N GLU A 175 19.21 -30.94 19.59
CA GLU A 175 18.26 -31.91 20.13
C GLU A 175 18.85 -32.64 21.37
N ASP A 176 20.15 -32.83 21.38
CA ASP A 176 20.87 -33.46 22.52
C ASP A 176 20.76 -32.62 23.81
N ASP A 177 20.68 -31.28 23.68
CA ASP A 177 20.50 -30.35 24.82
C ASP A 177 19.09 -30.40 25.41
N LEU A 178 18.14 -30.95 24.67
CA LEU A 178 16.73 -31.07 25.07
C LEU A 178 16.37 -32.43 25.64
N GLU A 179 17.20 -33.45 25.42
CA GLU A 179 16.94 -34.83 25.88
C GLU A 179 16.86 -34.88 27.41
N GLY A 180 15.80 -35.50 27.92
CA GLY A 180 15.55 -35.64 29.35
C GLY A 180 15.00 -34.40 30.05
N ARG A 181 14.77 -33.26 29.34
CA ARG A 181 14.14 -32.05 29.92
C ARG A 181 12.62 -32.22 29.91
N VAL A 182 11.99 -31.55 30.89
CA VAL A 182 10.53 -31.42 30.90
C VAL A 182 10.11 -30.46 29.81
N CYS A 183 9.13 -30.86 29.00
CA CYS A 183 8.56 -29.98 27.99
C CYS A 183 7.05 -29.88 28.13
N TYR A 184 6.50 -28.77 27.62
CA TYR A 184 5.06 -28.55 27.50
C TYR A 184 4.70 -28.51 26.04
N GLY A 185 3.70 -29.30 25.63
CA GLY A 185 3.23 -29.38 24.24
C GLY A 185 1.93 -28.61 24.04
N GLY A 186 1.84 -27.90 22.93
CA GLY A 186 0.61 -27.30 22.44
C GLY A 186 0.31 -27.79 21.03
N LEU A 187 -0.94 -28.23 20.79
CA LEU A 187 -1.40 -28.68 19.48
C LEU A 187 -2.60 -27.87 19.05
N ASP A 188 -2.49 -27.23 17.89
CA ASP A 188 -3.58 -26.55 17.20
C ASP A 188 -3.89 -27.28 15.89
N LEU A 189 -5.14 -27.71 15.75
CA LEU A 189 -5.59 -28.49 14.60
C LEU A 189 -6.55 -27.66 13.73
N SER A 190 -6.21 -27.52 12.47
CA SER A 190 -7.10 -26.91 11.49
C SER A 190 -7.93 -27.94 10.75
N SER A 191 -9.12 -27.56 10.32
CA SER A 191 -10.02 -28.44 9.56
C SER A 191 -10.06 -28.16 8.05
N THR A 192 -9.78 -26.92 7.58
CA THR A 192 -9.94 -26.59 6.15
C THR A 192 -8.96 -25.54 5.60
N THR A 193 -8.81 -24.35 6.22
CA THR A 193 -8.09 -23.21 5.63
C THR A 193 -7.03 -22.61 6.53
N ASP A 194 -6.86 -23.14 7.70
CA ASP A 194 -5.90 -22.71 8.71
C ASP A 194 -4.68 -23.64 8.75
N ILE A 195 -3.64 -23.26 9.50
CA ILE A 195 -2.40 -24.02 9.63
C ILE A 195 -2.48 -24.90 10.89
N THR A 196 -2.19 -26.19 10.75
CA THR A 196 -1.97 -27.05 11.90
C THR A 196 -0.58 -26.77 12.48
N ALA A 197 -0.50 -26.53 13.79
CA ALA A 197 0.74 -26.28 14.50
C ALA A 197 0.90 -27.22 15.70
N PHE A 198 2.10 -27.77 15.86
CA PHE A 198 2.52 -28.48 17.07
C PHE A 198 3.78 -27.80 17.61
N VAL A 199 3.71 -27.35 18.84
CA VAL A 199 4.79 -26.59 19.49
C VAL A 199 5.18 -27.25 20.80
N LEU A 200 6.48 -27.42 21.02
CA LEU A 200 7.06 -27.86 22.28
C LEU A 200 7.88 -26.72 22.91
N VAL A 201 7.70 -26.51 24.20
CA VAL A 201 8.44 -25.54 25.01
C VAL A 201 9.19 -26.27 26.09
N PHE A 202 10.52 -26.10 26.12
CA PHE A 202 11.46 -26.73 27.07
C PHE A 202 11.95 -25.79 28.14
#